data_000b0c63f336da4aad90220457168603
#
_entry.id   000b0c63f336da4aad90220457168603
#
_cell.length_a   1.000
_cell.length_b   1.000
_cell.length_c   1.000
_cell.angle_alpha   90.00
_cell.angle_beta   90.00
_cell.angle_gamma   90.00
#
_symmetry.space_group_name_H-M   'P 1'
#
loop_
_entity.id
_entity.type
_entity.pdbx_description
1 polymer ?
#
loop_
_entity_poly.entity_id
_entity_poly.type
_entity_poly.pdbx_seq_one_letter_code
_entity_poly.pdbx_strand_id
1 'polypeptide(L)'
;MKQYDSLRGIQDERMNEIMSYIMSNYREPITLKGLADRLYLSHTYLSKYIKQNFGMSFLKLLNNIRLEHAVSDLLYTDKTVIKIAMENGFPNQAGFNNAFREIYRCTPAEYRMEMLEKREKSEQPENSEQIMERVEQYLTYNLISSPESGDSTVRELEIDVTKKELTERNWCKLINVGTASELLRFDVREHIKYLVEMLHFEYVRFWNIL
;
A
#
# COMPACT_ATOMS: atom_id res chain seq x y z
N MET A 1 -18.78 21.60 -20.66
CA MET A 1 -18.13 21.31 -19.37
C MET A 1 -18.98 20.42 -18.48
N LYS A 2 -20.23 20.75 -18.14
CA LYS A 2 -21.09 19.94 -17.26
C LYS A 2 -21.33 18.45 -17.70
N GLN A 3 -21.31 18.17 -18.99
CA GLN A 3 -21.57 16.81 -19.51
C GLN A 3 -20.35 15.87 -19.38
N TYR A 4 -19.14 16.40 -19.35
CA TYR A 4 -17.90 15.63 -19.10
C TYR A 4 -17.76 15.26 -17.63
N ASP A 5 -18.17 16.12 -16.71
CA ASP A 5 -18.09 15.84 -15.27
C ASP A 5 -19.09 14.76 -14.85
N SER A 6 -20.28 14.72 -15.46
CA SER A 6 -21.27 13.68 -15.16
C SER A 6 -20.86 12.30 -15.69
N LEU A 7 -20.21 12.21 -16.85
CA LEU A 7 -19.70 10.95 -17.38
C LEU A 7 -18.52 10.40 -16.56
N ARG A 8 -17.66 11.27 -16.05
CA ARG A 8 -16.55 10.91 -15.16
C ARG A 8 -17.06 10.38 -13.82
N GLY A 9 -18.06 11.03 -13.23
CA GLY A 9 -18.69 10.56 -11.99
C GLY A 9 -19.32 9.16 -12.13
N ILE A 10 -20.05 8.88 -13.22
CA ILE A 10 -20.64 7.56 -13.48
C ILE A 10 -19.55 6.48 -13.71
N GLN A 11 -18.42 6.85 -14.31
CA GLN A 11 -17.32 5.95 -14.55
C GLN A 11 -16.61 5.58 -13.25
N ASP A 12 -16.42 6.55 -12.36
CA ASP A 12 -15.83 6.35 -11.03
C ASP A 12 -16.73 5.51 -10.12
N GLU A 13 -18.04 5.73 -10.13
CA GLU A 13 -19.02 4.92 -9.41
C GLU A 13 -19.01 3.44 -9.84
N ARG A 14 -19.00 3.19 -11.15
CA ARG A 14 -18.96 1.83 -11.68
C ARG A 14 -17.65 1.11 -11.35
N MET A 15 -16.54 1.82 -11.41
CA MET A 15 -15.24 1.27 -11.02
C MET A 15 -15.23 0.87 -9.55
N ASN A 16 -15.77 1.74 -8.70
CA ASN A 16 -15.91 1.48 -7.27
C ASN A 16 -16.83 0.29 -6.98
N GLU A 17 -17.94 0.16 -7.71
CA GLU A 17 -18.88 -0.96 -7.57
C GLU A 17 -18.22 -2.30 -7.94
N ILE A 18 -17.49 -2.35 -9.06
CA ILE A 18 -16.73 -3.53 -9.49
C ILE A 18 -15.69 -3.90 -8.43
N MET A 19 -14.89 -2.94 -7.97
CA MET A 19 -13.84 -3.20 -6.97
C MET A 19 -14.45 -3.64 -5.64
N SER A 20 -15.49 -2.98 -5.17
CA SER A 20 -16.19 -3.35 -3.93
C SER A 20 -16.72 -4.77 -3.99
N TYR A 21 -17.32 -5.16 -5.13
CA TYR A 21 -17.79 -6.53 -5.30
C TYR A 21 -16.66 -7.56 -5.26
N ILE A 22 -15.57 -7.30 -5.98
CA ILE A 22 -14.41 -8.21 -6.01
C ILE A 22 -13.78 -8.32 -4.61
N MET A 23 -13.56 -7.20 -3.94
CA MET A 23 -12.98 -7.15 -2.59
C MET A 23 -13.83 -7.88 -1.56
N SER A 24 -15.15 -7.79 -1.65
CA SER A 24 -16.07 -8.47 -0.72
C SER A 24 -16.19 -9.98 -0.98
N ASN A 25 -15.87 -10.43 -2.20
CA ASN A 25 -16.14 -11.80 -2.63
C ASN A 25 -14.90 -12.53 -3.20
N TYR A 26 -13.69 -12.00 -3.08
CA TYR A 26 -12.50 -12.57 -3.74
C TYR A 26 -12.20 -14.01 -3.34
N ARG A 27 -12.62 -14.44 -2.15
CA ARG A 27 -12.45 -15.81 -1.65
C ARG A 27 -13.38 -16.81 -2.36
N GLU A 28 -14.49 -16.32 -2.90
CA GLU A 28 -15.49 -17.14 -3.55
C GLU A 28 -15.13 -17.38 -5.04
N PRO A 29 -15.71 -18.41 -5.67
CA PRO A 29 -15.48 -18.67 -7.09
C PRO A 29 -16.25 -17.70 -7.98
N ILE A 30 -15.92 -16.40 -7.89
CA ILE A 30 -16.55 -15.37 -8.71
C ILE A 30 -16.09 -15.43 -10.17
N THR A 31 -17.01 -15.13 -11.08
CA THR A 31 -16.75 -15.12 -12.52
C THR A 31 -17.11 -13.77 -13.13
N LEU A 32 -16.47 -13.44 -14.25
CA LEU A 32 -16.83 -12.23 -15.01
C LEU A 32 -18.29 -12.23 -15.44
N LYS A 33 -18.85 -13.42 -15.78
CA LYS A 33 -20.25 -13.56 -16.13
C LYS A 33 -21.16 -13.22 -14.94
N GLY A 34 -20.90 -13.80 -13.77
CA GLY A 34 -21.69 -13.53 -12.57
C GLY A 34 -21.64 -12.05 -12.16
N LEU A 35 -20.49 -11.41 -12.33
CA LEU A 35 -20.36 -9.97 -12.09
C LEU A 35 -21.14 -9.16 -13.14
N ALA A 36 -21.10 -9.55 -14.42
CA ALA A 36 -21.86 -8.88 -15.47
C ALA A 36 -23.37 -8.97 -15.25
N ASP A 37 -23.85 -10.17 -14.90
CA ASP A 37 -25.28 -10.41 -14.60
C ASP A 37 -25.74 -9.54 -13.41
N ARG A 38 -24.92 -9.45 -12.37
CA ARG A 38 -25.19 -8.61 -11.18
C ARG A 38 -25.28 -7.12 -11.50
N LEU A 39 -24.43 -6.65 -12.41
CA LEU A 39 -24.36 -5.23 -12.79
C LEU A 39 -25.31 -4.89 -13.97
N TYR A 40 -26.11 -5.87 -14.42
CA TYR A 40 -26.98 -5.74 -15.60
C TYR A 40 -26.22 -5.31 -16.86
N LEU A 41 -25.00 -5.83 -17.04
CA LEU A 41 -24.10 -5.53 -18.15
C LEU A 41 -23.89 -6.76 -19.03
N SER A 42 -23.58 -6.55 -20.31
CA SER A 42 -23.12 -7.65 -21.13
C SER A 42 -21.70 -8.06 -20.74
N HIS A 43 -21.41 -9.37 -20.80
CA HIS A 43 -20.07 -9.92 -20.54
C HIS A 43 -18.97 -9.24 -21.37
N THR A 44 -19.27 -9.01 -22.67
CA THR A 44 -18.34 -8.36 -23.61
C THR A 44 -18.04 -6.91 -23.21
N TYR A 45 -19.05 -6.15 -22.80
CA TYR A 45 -18.88 -4.79 -22.34
C TYR A 45 -18.04 -4.75 -21.07
N LEU A 46 -18.38 -5.55 -20.05
CA LEU A 46 -17.66 -5.58 -18.79
C LEU A 46 -16.20 -6.00 -18.97
N SER A 47 -15.92 -6.98 -19.84
CA SER A 47 -14.56 -7.42 -20.17
C SER A 47 -13.71 -6.27 -20.74
N LYS A 48 -14.27 -5.52 -21.71
CA LYS A 48 -13.61 -4.36 -22.31
C LYS A 48 -13.42 -3.24 -21.27
N TYR A 49 -14.46 -2.97 -20.50
CA TYR A 49 -14.44 -1.94 -19.45
C TYR A 49 -13.32 -2.19 -18.43
N ILE A 50 -13.23 -3.42 -17.89
CA ILE A 50 -12.17 -3.80 -16.95
C ILE A 50 -10.80 -3.64 -17.59
N LYS A 51 -10.61 -4.14 -18.83
CA LYS A 51 -9.33 -4.02 -19.52
C LYS A 51 -8.90 -2.56 -19.76
N GLN A 52 -9.85 -1.69 -20.10
CA GLN A 52 -9.58 -0.26 -20.35
C GLN A 52 -9.27 0.52 -19.08
N ASN A 53 -9.97 0.23 -17.98
CA ASN A 53 -9.84 1.03 -16.75
C ASN A 53 -8.78 0.46 -15.77
N PHE A 54 -8.57 -0.86 -15.75
CA PHE A 54 -7.59 -1.51 -14.88
C PHE A 54 -6.33 -2.00 -15.61
N GLY A 55 -6.26 -1.86 -16.94
CA GLY A 55 -5.11 -2.30 -17.73
C GLY A 55 -4.93 -3.81 -17.85
N MET A 56 -5.83 -4.62 -17.27
CA MET A 56 -5.72 -6.08 -17.18
C MET A 56 -7.06 -6.79 -17.31
N SER A 57 -7.02 -8.13 -17.49
CA SER A 57 -8.24 -8.93 -17.51
C SER A 57 -8.84 -9.09 -16.11
N PHE A 58 -10.15 -9.41 -16.05
CA PHE A 58 -10.84 -9.71 -14.79
C PHE A 58 -10.13 -10.79 -13.97
N LEU A 59 -9.71 -11.88 -14.60
CA LEU A 59 -9.03 -12.97 -13.91
C LEU A 59 -7.69 -12.51 -13.31
N LYS A 60 -6.94 -11.69 -14.04
CA LYS A 60 -5.67 -11.14 -13.55
C LYS A 60 -5.91 -10.18 -12.39
N LEU A 61 -6.92 -9.33 -12.49
CA LEU A 61 -7.32 -8.42 -11.41
C LEU A 61 -7.71 -9.19 -10.14
N LEU A 62 -8.56 -10.21 -10.28
CA LEU A 62 -8.99 -11.08 -9.18
C LEU A 62 -7.79 -11.81 -8.54
N ASN A 63 -6.90 -12.37 -9.38
CA ASN A 63 -5.72 -13.06 -8.87
C ASN A 63 -4.76 -12.11 -8.13
N ASN A 64 -4.60 -10.87 -8.59
CA ASN A 64 -3.77 -9.88 -7.91
C ASN A 64 -4.31 -9.57 -6.51
N ILE A 65 -5.62 -9.38 -6.38
CA ILE A 65 -6.28 -9.15 -5.09
C ILE A 65 -6.12 -10.36 -4.16
N ARG A 66 -6.33 -11.57 -4.67
CA ARG A 66 -6.12 -12.81 -3.90
C ARG A 66 -4.69 -12.98 -3.44
N LEU A 67 -3.71 -12.65 -4.30
CA LEU A 67 -2.29 -12.73 -3.96
C LEU A 67 -1.89 -11.71 -2.90
N GLU A 68 -2.43 -10.51 -2.94
CA GLU A 68 -2.17 -9.49 -1.94
C GLU A 68 -2.53 -9.98 -0.53
N HIS A 69 -3.72 -10.58 -0.38
CA HIS A 69 -4.13 -11.19 0.89
C HIS A 69 -3.30 -12.43 1.25
N ALA A 70 -2.98 -13.27 0.26
CA ALA A 70 -2.17 -14.47 0.47
C ALA A 70 -0.74 -14.15 0.93
N VAL A 71 -0.14 -13.05 0.47
CA VAL A 71 1.18 -12.59 0.94
C VAL A 71 1.14 -12.22 2.41
N SER A 72 0.09 -11.56 2.88
CA SER A 72 -0.08 -11.28 4.30
C SER A 72 -0.15 -12.58 5.12
N ASP A 73 -0.94 -13.57 4.66
CA ASP A 73 -1.00 -14.87 5.32
C ASP A 73 0.37 -15.61 5.29
N LEU A 74 1.13 -15.49 4.19
CA LEU A 74 2.46 -16.09 4.08
C LEU A 74 3.45 -15.54 5.09
N LEU A 75 3.39 -14.24 5.38
CA LEU A 75 4.36 -13.53 6.23
C LEU A 75 4.01 -13.60 7.72
N TYR A 76 2.72 -13.65 8.04
CA TYR A 76 2.25 -13.48 9.42
C TYR A 76 1.55 -14.71 9.99
N THR A 77 1.50 -15.83 9.26
CA THR A 77 0.92 -17.08 9.76
C THR A 77 1.77 -18.29 9.41
N ASP A 78 1.67 -19.34 10.23
CA ASP A 78 2.33 -20.64 10.01
C ASP A 78 1.50 -21.58 9.11
N LYS A 79 0.48 -21.06 8.43
CA LYS A 79 -0.35 -21.86 7.53
C LYS A 79 0.47 -22.44 6.39
N THR A 80 0.11 -23.65 5.95
CA THR A 80 0.72 -24.25 4.76
C THR A 80 0.35 -23.46 3.50
N VAL A 81 1.23 -23.48 2.50
CA VAL A 81 1.00 -22.80 1.20
C VAL A 81 -0.31 -23.24 0.54
N ILE A 82 -0.65 -24.53 0.65
CA ILE A 82 -1.93 -25.08 0.14
C ILE A 82 -3.11 -24.42 0.85
N LYS A 83 -3.07 -24.37 2.18
CA LYS A 83 -4.15 -23.78 3.00
C LYS A 83 -4.33 -22.30 2.68
N ILE A 84 -3.24 -21.56 2.55
CA ILE A 84 -3.25 -20.15 2.17
C ILE A 84 -3.89 -19.96 0.80
N ALA A 85 -3.51 -20.77 -0.20
CA ALA A 85 -4.08 -20.69 -1.53
C ALA A 85 -5.61 -20.89 -1.50
N MET A 86 -6.08 -21.94 -0.80
CA MET A 86 -7.51 -22.25 -0.72
C MET A 86 -8.32 -21.18 0.03
N GLU A 87 -7.83 -20.72 1.17
CA GLU A 87 -8.48 -19.68 1.98
C GLU A 87 -8.55 -18.32 1.25
N ASN A 88 -7.64 -18.08 0.32
CA ASN A 88 -7.64 -16.88 -0.51
C ASN A 88 -8.32 -17.08 -1.87
N GLY A 89 -9.11 -18.16 -2.02
CA GLY A 89 -10.01 -18.37 -3.14
C GLY A 89 -9.35 -18.92 -4.41
N PHE A 90 -8.10 -19.41 -4.36
CA PHE A 90 -7.50 -20.11 -5.50
C PHE A 90 -8.09 -21.53 -5.61
N PRO A 91 -8.45 -21.98 -6.83
CA PRO A 91 -9.06 -23.29 -7.00
C PRO A 91 -8.12 -24.46 -6.72
N ASN A 92 -6.81 -24.23 -6.82
CA ASN A 92 -5.76 -25.21 -6.51
C ASN A 92 -4.40 -24.53 -6.31
N GLN A 93 -3.47 -25.27 -5.74
CA GLN A 93 -2.11 -24.78 -5.46
C GLN A 93 -1.33 -24.43 -6.74
N ALA A 94 -1.56 -25.16 -7.84
CA ALA A 94 -0.84 -24.90 -9.09
C ALA A 94 -1.20 -23.51 -9.67
N GLY A 95 -2.49 -23.18 -9.68
CA GLY A 95 -2.97 -21.85 -10.09
C GLY A 95 -2.42 -20.73 -9.20
N PHE A 96 -2.36 -20.96 -7.90
CA PHE A 96 -1.74 -20.05 -6.94
C PHE A 96 -0.25 -19.84 -7.23
N ASN A 97 0.52 -20.93 -7.34
CA ASN A 97 1.96 -20.86 -7.61
C ASN A 97 2.27 -20.15 -8.93
N ASN A 98 1.48 -20.40 -9.97
CA ASN A 98 1.68 -19.75 -11.27
C ASN A 98 1.40 -18.25 -11.19
N ALA A 99 0.28 -17.86 -10.58
CA ALA A 99 -0.04 -16.45 -10.39
C ALA A 99 1.00 -15.74 -9.50
N PHE A 100 1.48 -16.41 -8.46
CA PHE A 100 2.51 -15.90 -7.56
C PHE A 100 3.83 -15.66 -8.29
N ARG A 101 4.31 -16.65 -9.08
CA ARG A 101 5.55 -16.51 -9.86
C ARG A 101 5.47 -15.41 -10.92
N GLU A 102 4.29 -15.19 -11.50
CA GLU A 102 4.11 -14.13 -12.48
C GLU A 102 4.45 -12.75 -11.89
N ILE A 103 4.08 -12.52 -10.61
CA ILE A 103 4.26 -11.23 -9.94
C ILE A 103 5.59 -11.15 -9.18
N TYR A 104 5.85 -12.15 -8.33
CA TYR A 104 6.98 -12.12 -7.38
C TYR A 104 8.25 -12.78 -7.88
N ARG A 105 8.22 -13.46 -9.06
CA ARG A 105 9.35 -14.15 -9.72
C ARG A 105 9.98 -15.29 -8.92
N CYS A 106 9.35 -15.71 -7.83
CA CYS A 106 9.75 -16.82 -6.98
C CYS A 106 8.52 -17.65 -6.55
N THR A 107 8.73 -18.76 -5.88
CA THR A 107 7.63 -19.54 -5.31
C THR A 107 7.16 -18.94 -3.97
N PRO A 108 5.91 -19.21 -3.54
CA PRO A 108 5.42 -18.75 -2.23
C PRO A 108 6.31 -19.23 -1.07
N ALA A 109 6.86 -20.44 -1.14
CA ALA A 109 7.74 -20.99 -0.11
C ALA A 109 9.09 -20.27 -0.06
N GLU A 110 9.71 -20.04 -1.21
CA GLU A 110 10.96 -19.27 -1.33
C GLU A 110 10.75 -17.82 -0.82
N TYR A 111 9.64 -17.19 -1.19
CA TYR A 111 9.30 -15.85 -0.72
C TYR A 111 9.18 -15.78 0.80
N ARG A 112 8.50 -16.76 1.42
CA ARG A 112 8.39 -16.85 2.87
C ARG A 112 9.76 -16.96 3.53
N MET A 113 10.62 -17.85 3.03
CA MET A 113 11.97 -18.03 3.58
C MET A 113 12.82 -16.78 3.46
N GLU A 114 12.83 -16.15 2.29
CA GLU A 114 13.59 -14.92 2.05
C GLU A 114 13.16 -13.78 2.99
N MET A 115 11.85 -13.64 3.21
CA MET A 115 11.33 -12.59 4.09
C MET A 115 11.59 -12.87 5.57
N LEU A 116 11.55 -14.14 6.00
CA LEU A 116 11.93 -14.51 7.35
C LEU A 116 13.41 -14.25 7.61
N GLU A 117 14.30 -14.61 6.69
CA GLU A 117 15.74 -14.31 6.81
C GLU A 117 16.02 -12.79 6.84
N LYS A 118 15.31 -12.00 6.03
CA LYS A 118 15.43 -10.54 6.07
C LYS A 118 14.97 -9.96 7.41
N ARG A 119 13.90 -10.53 7.96
CA ARG A 119 13.37 -10.12 9.27
C ARG A 119 14.36 -10.46 10.39
N GLU A 120 14.89 -11.66 10.42
CA GLU A 120 15.90 -12.07 11.40
C GLU A 120 17.16 -11.20 11.33
N LYS A 121 17.61 -10.83 10.12
CA LYS A 121 18.74 -9.91 9.93
C LYS A 121 18.45 -8.48 10.37
N SER A 122 17.20 -8.04 10.25
CA SER A 122 16.77 -6.70 10.69
C SER A 122 16.45 -6.65 12.20
N GLU A 123 16.13 -7.77 12.81
CA GLU A 123 15.88 -7.92 14.25
C GLU A 123 17.16 -8.23 15.04
N GLN A 124 18.31 -8.48 14.39
CA GLN A 124 19.59 -8.43 15.09
C GLN A 124 19.77 -7.00 15.60
N PRO A 125 19.84 -6.79 16.93
CA PRO A 125 20.05 -5.44 17.45
C PRO A 125 21.34 -4.94 16.84
N GLU A 126 21.26 -3.91 15.98
CA GLU A 126 22.46 -3.17 15.64
C GLU A 126 23.15 -2.89 16.98
N ASN A 127 24.37 -3.35 17.11
CA ASN A 127 25.12 -3.20 18.35
C ASN A 127 24.97 -1.72 18.76
N SER A 128 24.51 -1.46 19.98
CA SER A 128 24.27 -0.10 20.47
C SER A 128 25.47 0.82 20.27
N GLU A 129 26.69 0.24 20.21
CA GLU A 129 27.91 0.94 19.82
C GLU A 129 27.91 1.42 18.36
N GLN A 130 27.41 0.61 17.41
CA GLN A 130 27.31 1.02 15.99
C GLN A 130 26.24 2.09 15.76
N ILE A 131 25.15 2.05 16.52
CA ILE A 131 24.13 3.10 16.49
C ILE A 131 24.70 4.40 17.03
N MET A 132 25.41 4.33 18.19
CA MET A 132 26.06 5.48 18.79
C MET A 132 27.12 6.08 17.86
N GLU A 133 27.95 5.26 17.24
CA GLU A 133 28.97 5.70 16.27
C GLU A 133 28.34 6.41 15.05
N ARG A 134 27.22 5.89 14.50
CA ARG A 134 26.47 6.56 13.43
C ARG A 134 25.85 7.88 13.88
N VAL A 135 25.29 7.93 15.08
CA VAL A 135 24.73 9.15 15.65
C VAL A 135 25.85 10.18 15.85
N GLU A 136 26.99 9.77 16.38
CA GLU A 136 28.15 10.63 16.57
C GLU A 136 28.72 11.17 15.24
N GLN A 137 28.84 10.30 14.22
CA GLN A 137 29.22 10.71 12.86
C GLN A 137 28.22 11.71 12.25
N TYR A 138 26.92 11.46 12.40
CA TYR A 138 25.87 12.37 11.91
C TYR A 138 25.90 13.73 12.62
N LEU A 139 26.05 13.72 13.93
CA LEU A 139 26.17 14.94 14.72
C LEU A 139 27.44 15.72 14.37
N THR A 140 28.59 15.04 14.25
CA THR A 140 29.86 15.62 13.86
C THR A 140 29.79 16.21 12.44
N TYR A 141 29.20 15.51 11.48
CA TYR A 141 29.04 16.03 10.13
C TYR A 141 28.17 17.29 10.08
N ASN A 142 27.04 17.29 10.79
CA ASN A 142 26.15 18.46 10.83
C ASN A 142 26.70 19.64 11.65
N LEU A 143 27.55 19.39 12.64
CA LEU A 143 28.22 20.44 13.40
C LEU A 143 29.40 21.09 12.63
N ILE A 144 30.09 20.30 11.79
CA ILE A 144 31.22 20.79 10.98
C ILE A 144 30.75 21.44 9.67
N SER A 145 29.58 21.05 9.15
CA SER A 145 29.02 21.55 7.87
C SER A 145 28.20 22.83 8.03
N SER A 146 28.05 23.37 9.22
CA SER A 146 27.41 24.67 9.39
C SER A 146 28.43 25.76 8.99
N PRO A 147 28.09 26.63 8.02
CA PRO A 147 28.97 27.72 7.66
C PRO A 147 29.21 28.60 8.90
N GLU A 148 30.47 28.89 9.16
CA GLU A 148 30.92 29.77 10.24
C GLU A 148 30.16 31.11 10.20
N SER A 149 29.15 31.25 11.05
CA SER A 149 28.76 32.55 11.56
C SER A 149 29.05 32.52 13.06
N GLY A 150 30.17 33.13 13.38
CA GLY A 150 30.61 33.29 14.78
C GLY A 150 29.57 34.02 15.60
N ASP A 151 28.88 33.28 16.37
CA ASP A 151 28.41 33.65 17.70
C ASP A 151 27.92 32.38 18.41
N SER A 152 28.71 31.83 19.31
CA SER A 152 28.33 30.69 20.16
C SER A 152 27.46 31.18 21.32
N THR A 153 26.29 31.70 20.97
CA THR A 153 25.21 31.86 21.94
C THR A 153 24.43 30.57 22.01
N VAL A 154 24.57 29.86 23.12
CA VAL A 154 23.65 28.78 23.49
C VAL A 154 22.25 29.38 23.44
N ARG A 155 21.45 29.00 22.44
CA ARG A 155 20.03 29.37 22.36
C ARG A 155 19.28 28.46 23.31
N GLU A 156 18.95 28.94 24.49
CA GLU A 156 17.96 28.32 25.35
C GLU A 156 16.58 28.44 24.65
N LEU A 157 16.01 27.30 24.29
CA LEU A 157 14.64 27.22 23.79
C LEU A 157 13.72 26.98 24.99
N GLU A 158 13.05 28.03 25.45
CA GLU A 158 12.00 27.93 26.45
C GLU A 158 10.67 27.60 25.75
N ILE A 159 10.17 26.37 25.94
CA ILE A 159 8.90 25.95 25.37
C ILE A 159 7.82 26.07 26.44
N ASP A 160 7.01 27.10 26.32
CA ASP A 160 5.84 27.29 27.19
C ASP A 160 4.67 26.42 26.67
N VAL A 161 4.49 25.25 27.27
CA VAL A 161 3.41 24.27 26.89
C VAL A 161 2.02 24.77 27.27
N THR A 162 1.88 25.87 28.00
CA THR A 162 0.59 26.45 28.38
C THR A 162 0.03 27.40 27.32
N LYS A 163 0.88 27.95 26.48
CA LYS A 163 0.47 28.82 25.36
C LYS A 163 0.07 28.00 24.16
N LYS A 164 -1.22 27.84 23.93
CA LYS A 164 -1.76 27.35 22.66
C LYS A 164 -1.79 28.47 21.65
N GLU A 165 -0.71 28.66 20.89
CA GLU A 165 -0.80 29.42 19.65
C GLU A 165 -1.38 28.52 18.56
N LEU A 166 -2.46 29.00 17.92
CA LEU A 166 -3.03 28.39 16.70
C LEU A 166 -2.06 28.71 15.54
N THR A 167 -0.92 28.01 15.50
CA THR A 167 -0.08 28.02 14.30
C THR A 167 -0.80 27.21 13.21
N GLU A 168 -0.85 27.75 12.00
CA GLU A 168 -1.30 27.00 10.85
C GLU A 168 -0.54 25.69 10.79
N ARG A 169 -1.26 24.56 10.79
CA ARG A 169 -0.67 23.21 10.78
C ARG A 169 -0.11 22.87 9.41
N ASN A 170 0.91 23.59 8.95
CA ASN A 170 1.50 23.39 7.61
C ASN A 170 2.08 21.97 7.41
N TRP A 171 2.42 21.27 8.48
CA TRP A 171 2.85 19.87 8.45
C TRP A 171 1.73 18.89 8.09
N CYS A 172 0.45 19.27 8.25
CA CYS A 172 -0.69 18.45 7.88
C CYS A 172 -1.04 18.49 6.39
N LYS A 173 -0.40 19.35 5.60
CA LYS A 173 -0.78 19.53 4.19
C LYS A 173 -0.40 18.33 3.32
N LEU A 174 0.68 17.64 3.62
CA LEU A 174 1.21 16.58 2.77
C LEU A 174 1.56 15.33 3.58
N ILE A 175 1.01 14.18 3.17
CA ILE A 175 1.41 12.86 3.67
C ILE A 175 2.20 12.10 2.59
N ASN A 176 3.33 11.49 2.96
CA ASN A 176 4.08 10.57 2.11
C ASN A 176 3.60 9.13 2.34
N VAL A 177 3.27 8.41 1.28
CA VAL A 177 2.63 7.08 1.34
C VAL A 177 3.41 6.02 0.58
N GLY A 178 4.70 6.03 0.60
CA GLY A 178 5.49 5.00 -0.07
C GLY A 178 5.33 4.98 -1.60
N THR A 179 5.17 3.80 -2.19
CA THR A 179 5.07 3.63 -3.65
C THR A 179 3.62 3.75 -4.14
N ALA A 180 3.42 4.09 -5.42
CA ALA A 180 2.09 4.14 -6.03
C ALA A 180 1.36 2.78 -5.95
N SER A 181 2.08 1.67 -5.97
CA SER A 181 1.52 0.32 -5.82
C SER A 181 0.96 0.07 -4.40
N GLU A 182 1.52 0.70 -3.38
CA GLU A 182 1.00 0.59 -2.01
C GLU A 182 -0.34 1.30 -1.83
N LEU A 183 -0.62 2.35 -2.61
CA LEU A 183 -1.93 3.00 -2.63
C LEU A 183 -3.06 2.10 -3.16
N LEU A 184 -2.72 1.05 -3.92
CA LEU A 184 -3.69 0.07 -4.40
C LEU A 184 -4.12 -0.91 -3.29
N ARG A 185 -3.36 -0.98 -2.21
CA ARG A 185 -3.67 -1.84 -1.05
C ARG A 185 -4.86 -1.27 -0.28
N PHE A 186 -5.80 -2.15 0.05
CA PHE A 186 -7.00 -1.76 0.78
C PHE A 186 -6.68 -1.18 2.18
N ASP A 187 -5.80 -1.86 2.92
CA ASP A 187 -5.38 -1.46 4.26
C ASP A 187 -4.71 -0.07 4.26
N VAL A 188 -3.82 0.20 3.31
CA VAL A 188 -3.17 1.51 3.14
C VAL A 188 -4.20 2.59 2.85
N ARG A 189 -5.17 2.33 1.97
CA ARG A 189 -6.21 3.31 1.64
C ARG A 189 -7.13 3.61 2.82
N GLU A 190 -7.50 2.59 3.60
CA GLU A 190 -8.30 2.81 4.81
C GLU A 190 -7.52 3.60 5.87
N HIS A 191 -6.22 3.30 6.05
CA HIS A 191 -5.37 4.10 6.92
C HIS A 191 -5.23 5.55 6.44
N ILE A 192 -5.09 5.79 5.12
CA ILE A 192 -5.03 7.15 4.58
C ILE A 192 -6.35 7.88 4.83
N LYS A 193 -7.51 7.26 4.60
CA LYS A 193 -8.80 7.86 4.90
C LYS A 193 -8.90 8.28 6.37
N TYR A 194 -8.54 7.35 7.27
CA TYR A 194 -8.53 7.64 8.70
C TYR A 194 -7.60 8.80 9.06
N LEU A 195 -6.40 8.82 8.48
CA LEU A 195 -5.43 9.91 8.70
C LEU A 195 -5.92 11.24 8.12
N VAL A 196 -6.57 11.24 6.95
CA VAL A 196 -7.17 12.45 6.36
C VAL A 196 -8.30 12.98 7.25
N GLU A 197 -9.17 12.11 7.78
CA GLU A 197 -10.23 12.50 8.69
C GLU A 197 -9.70 13.06 10.02
N MET A 198 -8.66 12.46 10.57
CA MET A 198 -8.08 12.85 11.87
C MET A 198 -7.15 14.05 11.79
N LEU A 199 -6.34 14.15 10.74
CA LEU A 199 -5.25 15.11 10.62
C LEU A 199 -5.45 16.13 9.49
N HIS A 200 -6.51 15.97 8.67
CA HIS A 200 -6.89 16.89 7.59
C HIS A 200 -5.79 17.11 6.56
N PHE A 201 -5.14 16.03 6.08
CA PHE A 201 -4.19 16.12 4.97
C PHE A 201 -4.89 16.54 3.69
N GLU A 202 -4.29 17.49 2.96
CA GLU A 202 -4.80 18.00 1.68
C GLU A 202 -4.22 17.23 0.48
N TYR A 203 -2.98 16.75 0.61
CA TYR A 203 -2.24 16.12 -0.47
C TYR A 203 -1.61 14.80 -0.03
N VAL A 204 -1.57 13.84 -0.96
CA VAL A 204 -0.86 12.57 -0.81
C VAL A 204 0.28 12.52 -1.81
N ARG A 205 1.49 12.27 -1.34
CA ARG A 205 2.68 12.08 -2.18
C ARG A 205 3.10 10.62 -2.18
N PHE A 206 3.38 10.10 -3.35
CA PHE A 206 3.89 8.74 -3.54
C PHE A 206 5.01 8.72 -4.58
N TRP A 207 5.82 7.65 -4.55
CA TRP A 207 6.99 7.46 -5.39
C TRP A 207 6.69 6.39 -6.44
N ASN A 208 7.49 6.33 -7.51
CA ASN A 208 7.43 5.28 -8.54
C ASN A 208 6.02 5.07 -9.11
N ILE A 209 5.62 5.97 -9.99
CA ILE A 209 4.36 5.87 -10.74
C ILE A 209 4.44 4.82 -11.86
N LEU A 210 5.66 4.37 -12.21
CA LEU A 210 5.93 3.41 -13.27
C LEU A 210 6.49 2.10 -12.71
#